data_9be1d410b2a8a4ff5507e38d92035ba5
#
_entry.id   9be1d410b2a8a4ff5507e38d92035ba5
#
_cell.length_a   1.000
_cell.length_b   1.000
_cell.length_c   1.000
_cell.angle_alpha   90.00
_cell.angle_beta   90.00
_cell.angle_gamma   90.00
#
_symmetry.space_group_name_H-M   'P 1'
#
loop_
_entity.id
_entity.type
_entity.pdbx_description
1 polymer ?
#
loop_
_entity_poly.entity_id
_entity_poly.type
_entity_poly.pdbx_seq_one_letter_code
_entity_poly.pdbx_strand_id
1 'polypeptide(L)'
;RAKSAYYAAIVTGAYRHVIDDIYAGRQIDKVWRDEVDHVSHRIYSTGFYYGEPGQYVENSRYIRQWQIVAKVESCDENGLALCSLNNKFRAGDPLEVVGPDLRPFEIVPGNMTDLEGNPLEEPRTPQMKFCLQLPKQVPALSMIRRSVDLSAK
;
A
#
# COMPACT_ATOMS: atom_id res chain seq x y z
N ARG A 1 3.27 -10.48 14.81
CA ARG A 1 4.63 -10.99 14.59
C ARG A 1 4.82 -11.62 13.20
N ALA A 2 3.85 -12.38 12.72
CA ALA A 2 3.92 -13.04 11.42
C ALA A 2 3.45 -12.17 10.23
N LYS A 3 3.09 -10.91 10.47
CA LYS A 3 2.61 -9.98 9.44
C LYS A 3 3.74 -9.07 8.95
N SER A 4 3.62 -8.58 7.72
CA SER A 4 4.59 -7.66 7.13
C SER A 4 4.48 -6.25 7.73
N ALA A 5 5.51 -5.42 7.54
CA ALA A 5 5.46 -4.00 7.88
C ALA A 5 4.29 -3.29 7.16
N TYR A 6 3.99 -3.68 5.92
CA TYR A 6 2.83 -3.18 5.18
C TYR A 6 1.51 -3.42 5.92
N TYR A 7 1.29 -4.64 6.42
CA TYR A 7 0.10 -4.95 7.20
C TYR A 7 -0.03 -4.04 8.41
N ALA A 8 1.04 -3.90 9.19
CA ALA A 8 1.05 -3.06 10.37
C ALA A 8 0.79 -1.58 10.03
N ALA A 9 1.45 -1.05 9.00
CA ALA A 9 1.30 0.34 8.58
C ALA A 9 -0.15 0.64 8.14
N ILE A 10 -0.72 -0.18 7.25
CA ILE A 10 -2.06 0.06 6.71
C ILE A 10 -3.13 -0.07 7.78
N VAL A 11 -3.09 -1.15 8.57
CA VAL A 11 -4.11 -1.36 9.62
C VAL A 11 -4.02 -0.27 10.70
N THR A 12 -2.82 0.04 11.19
CA THR A 12 -2.63 1.09 12.19
C THR A 12 -3.04 2.46 11.65
N GLY A 13 -2.65 2.78 10.41
CA GLY A 13 -3.02 4.03 9.74
C GLY A 13 -4.54 4.18 9.60
N ALA A 14 -5.21 3.15 9.09
CA ALA A 14 -6.67 3.16 8.94
C ALA A 14 -7.39 3.40 10.28
N TYR A 15 -7.00 2.68 11.34
CA TYR A 15 -7.56 2.90 12.66
C TYR A 15 -7.26 4.31 13.20
N ARG A 16 -6.04 4.81 12.99
CA ARG A 16 -5.65 6.16 13.43
C ARG A 16 -6.51 7.23 12.78
N HIS A 17 -6.70 7.17 11.47
CA HIS A 17 -7.56 8.13 10.76
C HIS A 17 -9.02 8.09 11.23
N VAL A 18 -9.58 6.89 11.43
CA VAL A 18 -10.94 6.74 11.96
C VAL A 18 -11.07 7.36 13.37
N ILE A 19 -10.10 7.11 14.24
CA ILE A 19 -10.07 7.68 15.58
C ILE A 19 -10.01 9.21 15.51
N ASP A 20 -9.13 9.76 14.69
CA ASP A 20 -8.96 11.21 14.56
C ASP A 20 -10.21 11.89 13.97
N ASP A 21 -10.89 11.23 13.04
CA ASP A 21 -12.16 11.73 12.50
C ASP A 21 -13.25 11.77 13.58
N ILE A 22 -13.36 10.72 14.39
CA ILE A 22 -14.32 10.66 15.50
C ILE A 22 -14.05 11.78 16.52
N TYR A 23 -12.78 11.92 16.96
CA TYR A 23 -12.42 12.95 17.93
C TYR A 23 -12.62 14.38 17.41
N ALA A 24 -12.46 14.59 16.12
CA ALA A 24 -12.68 15.87 15.47
C ALA A 24 -14.14 16.12 15.06
N GLY A 25 -15.06 15.19 15.35
CA GLY A 25 -16.46 15.29 14.95
C GLY A 25 -16.67 15.26 13.43
N ARG A 26 -15.71 14.70 12.67
CA ARG A 26 -15.82 14.55 11.22
C ARG A 26 -16.53 13.26 10.85
N GLN A 27 -17.09 13.24 9.65
CA GLN A 27 -17.59 12.00 9.07
C GLN A 27 -16.38 11.10 8.71
N ILE A 28 -16.47 9.82 9.09
CA ILE A 28 -15.42 8.82 8.76
C ILE A 28 -15.37 8.62 7.25
N ASP A 29 -14.20 8.83 6.67
CA ASP A 29 -13.99 8.55 5.24
C ASP A 29 -13.95 7.04 4.99
N LYS A 30 -14.80 6.59 4.07
CA LYS A 30 -14.91 5.18 3.70
C LYS A 30 -13.57 4.58 3.23
N VAL A 31 -12.69 5.38 2.65
CA VAL A 31 -11.38 4.91 2.18
C VAL A 31 -10.59 4.21 3.28
N TRP A 32 -10.63 4.71 4.51
CA TRP A 32 -9.90 4.10 5.63
C TRP A 32 -10.48 2.76 6.07
N ARG A 33 -11.77 2.56 5.88
CA ARG A 33 -12.41 1.27 6.10
C ARG A 33 -12.00 0.27 5.02
N ASP A 34 -11.97 0.70 3.75
CA ASP A 34 -11.61 -0.14 2.63
C ASP A 34 -10.11 -0.55 2.68
N GLU A 35 -9.25 0.31 3.25
CA GLU A 35 -7.81 0.01 3.43
C GLU A 35 -7.52 -1.26 4.23
N VAL A 36 -8.35 -1.63 5.21
CA VAL A 36 -8.14 -2.86 5.98
C VAL A 36 -8.34 -4.12 5.14
N ASP A 37 -9.06 -4.03 4.02
CA ASP A 37 -9.22 -5.13 3.07
C ASP A 37 -8.04 -5.22 2.07
N HIS A 38 -7.20 -4.19 1.99
CA HIS A 38 -6.04 -4.15 1.10
C HIS A 38 -4.79 -4.87 1.66
N VAL A 39 -4.87 -5.39 2.86
CA VAL A 39 -3.80 -6.19 3.47
C VAL A 39 -4.10 -7.70 3.36
N SER A 40 -3.08 -8.54 3.59
CA SER A 40 -3.27 -9.98 3.62
C SER A 40 -4.05 -10.40 4.88
N HIS A 41 -5.30 -10.78 4.70
CA HIS A 41 -6.20 -11.15 5.80
C HIS A 41 -6.97 -12.45 5.50
N ARG A 42 -7.59 -13.02 6.50
CA ARG A 42 -8.65 -14.03 6.35
C ARG A 42 -9.99 -13.32 6.35
N ILE A 43 -11.06 -14.04 6.08
CA ILE A 43 -12.40 -13.48 6.22
C ILE A 43 -12.55 -12.91 7.64
N TYR A 44 -12.97 -11.66 7.71
CA TYR A 44 -13.17 -10.96 8.97
C TYR A 44 -14.40 -11.49 9.70
N SER A 45 -14.33 -11.48 11.02
CA SER A 45 -15.46 -11.71 11.92
C SER A 45 -15.42 -10.69 13.03
N THR A 46 -16.54 -10.52 13.71
CA THR A 46 -16.63 -9.64 14.89
C THR A 46 -16.04 -10.26 16.15
N GLY A 47 -15.49 -11.49 16.06
CA GLY A 47 -15.03 -12.24 17.22
C GLY A 47 -16.16 -12.35 18.25
N PHE A 48 -15.85 -12.26 19.53
CA PHE A 48 -16.82 -12.34 20.62
C PHE A 48 -17.56 -11.04 20.94
N TYR A 49 -17.46 -10.02 20.07
CA TYR A 49 -18.01 -8.70 20.36
C TYR A 49 -19.54 -8.68 20.49
N TYR A 50 -20.22 -9.54 19.75
CA TYR A 50 -21.68 -9.67 19.76
C TYR A 50 -22.19 -11.06 20.19
N GLY A 51 -21.36 -11.85 20.86
CA GLY A 51 -21.69 -13.21 21.29
C GLY A 51 -20.69 -14.23 20.76
N GLU A 52 -21.09 -15.50 20.66
CA GLU A 52 -20.22 -16.52 20.09
C GLU A 52 -19.98 -16.27 18.61
N PRO A 53 -18.72 -16.19 18.16
CA PRO A 53 -18.41 -15.89 16.76
C PRO A 53 -18.74 -17.10 15.89
N GLY A 54 -19.42 -16.86 14.78
CA GLY A 54 -19.47 -17.83 13.70
C GLY A 54 -18.06 -18.09 13.19
N GLN A 55 -17.60 -19.33 13.27
CA GLN A 55 -16.31 -19.71 12.67
C GLN A 55 -16.52 -20.00 11.19
N TYR A 56 -15.72 -19.32 10.35
CA TYR A 56 -15.65 -19.64 8.93
C TYR A 56 -14.74 -20.88 8.77
N VAL A 57 -15.35 -22.04 8.55
CA VAL A 57 -14.65 -23.33 8.52
C VAL A 57 -14.32 -23.84 7.12
N GLU A 58 -14.81 -23.17 6.05
CA GLU A 58 -14.68 -23.69 4.68
C GLU A 58 -13.24 -23.66 4.16
N ASN A 59 -12.45 -22.63 4.48
CA ASN A 59 -11.03 -22.62 4.19
C ASN A 59 -10.26 -21.67 5.10
N SER A 60 -8.95 -21.93 5.24
CA SER A 60 -8.03 -21.09 6.01
C SER A 60 -7.17 -20.18 5.12
N ARG A 61 -7.53 -20.02 3.85
CA ARG A 61 -6.72 -19.25 2.88
C ARG A 61 -6.73 -17.78 3.20
N TYR A 62 -5.59 -17.14 2.93
CA TYR A 62 -5.46 -15.68 3.00
C TYR A 62 -5.95 -15.05 1.70
N ILE A 63 -6.74 -14.00 1.83
CA ILE A 63 -7.09 -13.09 0.76
C ILE A 63 -5.90 -12.14 0.58
N ARG A 64 -5.37 -12.04 -0.64
CA ARG A 64 -4.24 -11.17 -1.00
C ARG A 64 -4.55 -10.53 -2.34
N GLN A 65 -5.16 -9.38 -2.30
CA GLN A 65 -5.54 -8.63 -3.49
C GLN A 65 -4.58 -7.50 -3.83
N TRP A 66 -3.60 -7.23 -2.96
CA TRP A 66 -2.64 -6.16 -3.11
C TRP A 66 -1.22 -6.64 -2.85
N GLN A 67 -0.28 -6.06 -3.61
CA GLN A 67 1.14 -6.36 -3.50
C GLN A 67 1.95 -5.06 -3.48
N ILE A 68 2.88 -4.93 -2.53
CA ILE A 68 3.85 -3.83 -2.54
C ILE A 68 4.82 -4.06 -3.67
N VAL A 69 5.06 -3.02 -4.47
CA VAL A 69 6.07 -3.03 -5.52
C VAL A 69 7.30 -2.20 -5.14
N ALA A 70 7.13 -1.11 -4.40
CA ALA A 70 8.26 -0.31 -3.94
C ALA A 70 7.94 0.41 -2.62
N LYS A 71 8.99 0.86 -1.95
CA LYS A 71 8.93 1.74 -0.78
C LYS A 71 9.67 3.04 -1.09
N VAL A 72 9.09 4.17 -0.74
CA VAL A 72 9.72 5.50 -0.84
C VAL A 72 10.67 5.69 0.34
N GLU A 73 11.93 5.97 0.08
CA GLU A 73 12.94 6.31 1.08
C GLU A 73 12.98 7.81 1.35
N SER A 74 12.88 8.60 0.29
CA SER A 74 12.77 10.06 0.34
C SER A 74 12.05 10.58 -0.89
N CYS A 75 11.48 11.77 -0.80
CA CYS A 75 10.83 12.44 -1.91
C CYS A 75 11.06 13.94 -1.77
N ASP A 76 11.50 14.59 -2.82
CA ASP A 76 11.71 16.04 -2.84
C ASP A 76 10.41 16.83 -3.07
N GLU A 77 10.48 18.15 -3.00
CA GLU A 77 9.34 19.04 -3.19
C GLU A 77 8.74 18.97 -4.59
N ASN A 78 9.52 18.54 -5.58
CA ASN A 78 9.10 18.37 -6.97
C ASN A 78 8.48 17.00 -7.25
N GLY A 79 8.42 16.13 -6.22
CA GLY A 79 7.88 14.77 -6.36
C GLY A 79 8.89 13.75 -6.88
N LEU A 80 10.18 14.07 -6.99
CA LEU A 80 11.19 13.09 -7.34
C LEU A 80 11.47 12.21 -6.11
N ALA A 81 11.01 10.96 -6.19
CA ALA A 81 11.10 9.99 -5.11
C ALA A 81 12.26 9.01 -5.32
N LEU A 82 13.11 8.86 -4.32
CA LEU A 82 14.05 7.75 -4.22
C LEU A 82 13.31 6.56 -3.63
N CYS A 83 13.26 5.47 -4.39
CA CYS A 83 12.53 4.26 -4.04
C CYS A 83 13.44 3.04 -3.90
N SER A 84 13.04 2.08 -3.08
CA SER A 84 13.61 0.74 -3.03
C SER A 84 12.59 -0.29 -3.54
N LEU A 85 13.03 -1.18 -4.43
CA LEU A 85 12.19 -2.17 -5.06
C LEU A 85 11.84 -3.33 -4.11
N ASN A 86 10.56 -3.68 -4.03
CA ASN A 86 10.08 -4.89 -3.36
C ASN A 86 9.68 -5.99 -4.35
N ASN A 87 8.93 -5.63 -5.37
CA ASN A 87 8.49 -6.53 -6.43
C ASN A 87 8.56 -5.80 -7.78
N LYS A 88 8.95 -6.52 -8.81
CA LYS A 88 9.08 -5.97 -10.17
C LYS A 88 7.77 -5.40 -10.68
N PHE A 89 7.86 -4.29 -11.39
CA PHE A 89 6.77 -3.65 -12.13
C PHE A 89 7.35 -2.93 -13.35
N ARG A 90 6.49 -2.45 -14.23
CA ARG A 90 6.90 -1.75 -15.46
C ARG A 90 6.37 -0.34 -15.50
N ALA A 91 7.03 0.50 -16.28
CA ALA A 91 6.46 1.77 -16.72
C ALA A 91 5.10 1.50 -17.38
N GLY A 92 4.09 2.30 -17.03
CA GLY A 92 2.72 2.12 -17.52
C GLY A 92 1.82 1.21 -16.68
N ASP A 93 2.36 0.45 -15.70
CA ASP A 93 1.51 -0.32 -14.80
C ASP A 93 0.65 0.61 -13.93
N PRO A 94 -0.65 0.31 -13.72
CA PRO A 94 -1.46 1.05 -12.76
C PRO A 94 -1.02 0.71 -11.34
N LEU A 95 -0.58 1.72 -10.61
CA LEU A 95 -0.09 1.62 -9.23
C LEU A 95 -0.82 2.60 -8.34
N GLU A 96 -0.69 2.42 -7.03
CA GLU A 96 -1.24 3.28 -6.02
C GLU A 96 -0.19 3.60 -4.95
N VAL A 97 -0.15 4.86 -4.53
CA VAL A 97 0.71 5.32 -3.44
C VAL A 97 -0.11 5.43 -2.16
N VAL A 98 0.41 4.84 -1.08
CA VAL A 98 -0.13 4.94 0.27
C VAL A 98 0.97 5.35 1.23
N GLY A 99 0.65 6.10 2.26
CA GLY A 99 1.67 6.55 3.20
C GLY A 99 1.11 7.16 4.47
N PRO A 100 1.99 7.53 5.42
CA PRO A 100 1.58 8.22 6.64
C PRO A 100 0.80 9.49 6.29
N ASP A 101 -0.37 9.67 6.92
CA ASP A 101 -1.23 10.83 6.75
C ASP A 101 -1.57 11.19 5.28
N LEU A 102 -1.52 10.19 4.41
CA LEU A 102 -1.71 10.34 2.98
C LEU A 102 -2.91 9.51 2.52
N ARG A 103 -3.95 10.19 2.02
CA ARG A 103 -5.02 9.50 1.30
C ARG A 103 -4.44 8.76 0.10
N PRO A 104 -4.74 7.45 -0.08
CA PRO A 104 -4.28 6.68 -1.23
C PRO A 104 -4.62 7.38 -2.55
N PHE A 105 -3.69 7.33 -3.52
CA PHE A 105 -3.91 7.89 -4.84
C PHE A 105 -3.22 7.06 -5.93
N GLU A 106 -3.86 7.01 -7.09
CA GLU A 106 -3.35 6.26 -8.24
C GLU A 106 -2.23 7.01 -8.95
N ILE A 107 -1.29 6.24 -9.50
CA ILE A 107 -0.22 6.70 -10.38
C ILE A 107 -0.03 5.73 -11.54
N VAL A 108 0.49 6.25 -12.63
CA VAL A 108 1.02 5.44 -13.74
C VAL A 108 2.50 5.84 -13.90
N PRO A 109 3.46 4.98 -13.49
CA PRO A 109 4.89 5.31 -13.59
C PRO A 109 5.28 5.54 -15.06
N GLY A 110 5.84 6.69 -15.35
CA GLY A 110 6.32 7.01 -16.70
C GLY A 110 7.83 7.22 -16.74
N ASN A 111 8.31 8.08 -15.84
CA ASN A 111 9.72 8.48 -15.81
C ASN A 111 10.40 7.84 -14.59
N MET A 112 11.07 6.73 -14.82
CA MET A 112 11.95 6.09 -13.84
C MET A 112 13.38 6.16 -14.31
N THR A 113 14.32 6.32 -13.38
CA THR A 113 15.76 6.27 -13.66
C THR A 113 16.47 5.43 -12.61
N ASP A 114 17.62 4.89 -12.97
CA ASP A 114 18.57 4.38 -11.98
C ASP A 114 19.24 5.54 -11.20
N LEU A 115 20.16 5.22 -10.29
CA LEU A 115 20.88 6.22 -9.51
C LEU A 115 21.88 7.04 -10.33
N GLU A 116 22.23 6.56 -11.53
CA GLU A 116 23.12 7.23 -12.47
C GLU A 116 22.38 8.15 -13.45
N GLY A 117 21.03 8.16 -13.37
CA GLY A 117 20.16 8.97 -14.22
C GLY A 117 19.78 8.30 -15.55
N ASN A 118 20.15 7.04 -15.76
CA ASN A 118 19.77 6.34 -16.99
C ASN A 118 18.29 5.94 -16.93
N PRO A 119 17.55 6.04 -18.05
CA PRO A 119 16.14 5.61 -18.11
C PRO A 119 15.95 4.14 -17.72
N LEU A 120 14.93 3.88 -16.94
CA LEU A 120 14.61 2.55 -16.42
C LEU A 120 13.15 2.21 -16.73
N GLU A 121 12.92 1.21 -17.58
CA GLU A 121 11.55 0.76 -17.90
C GLU A 121 10.99 -0.22 -16.88
N GLU A 122 11.85 -1.08 -16.32
CA GLU A 122 11.45 -2.14 -15.40
C GLU A 122 12.54 -2.37 -14.35
N PRO A 123 12.37 -1.91 -13.09
CA PRO A 123 13.24 -2.31 -12.00
C PRO A 123 13.00 -3.79 -11.66
N ARG A 124 14.08 -4.60 -11.63
CA ARG A 124 13.99 -6.07 -11.54
C ARG A 124 14.66 -6.68 -10.33
N THR A 125 15.75 -6.06 -9.87
CA THR A 125 16.56 -6.60 -8.79
C THR A 125 15.95 -6.26 -7.43
N PRO A 126 15.65 -7.23 -6.55
CA PRO A 126 15.15 -6.96 -5.23
C PRO A 126 16.02 -5.96 -4.47
N GLN A 127 15.39 -4.99 -3.79
CA GLN A 127 16.02 -3.89 -3.07
C GLN A 127 16.84 -2.91 -3.95
N MET A 128 16.76 -3.03 -5.27
CA MET A 128 17.31 -2.04 -6.19
C MET A 128 16.75 -0.66 -5.85
N LYS A 129 17.65 0.33 -5.79
CA LYS A 129 17.26 1.73 -5.64
C LYS A 129 17.07 2.36 -7.01
N PHE A 130 16.04 3.17 -7.13
CA PHE A 130 15.70 3.89 -8.36
C PHE A 130 14.95 5.18 -8.03
N CYS A 131 14.96 6.10 -8.95
CA CYS A 131 14.18 7.33 -8.87
C CYS A 131 12.89 7.22 -9.67
N LEU A 132 11.80 7.72 -9.11
CA LEU A 132 10.47 7.75 -9.72
C LEU A 132 9.88 9.14 -9.58
N GLN A 133 9.40 9.72 -10.68
CA GLN A 133 8.66 10.98 -10.65
C GLN A 133 7.22 10.71 -10.21
N LEU A 134 6.85 11.25 -9.06
CA LEU A 134 5.49 11.27 -8.53
C LEU A 134 4.80 12.60 -8.85
N PRO A 135 3.47 12.65 -8.88
CA PRO A 135 2.72 13.89 -9.16
C PRO A 135 2.80 14.93 -8.03
N LYS A 136 3.23 14.52 -6.86
CA LYS A 136 3.41 15.38 -5.68
C LYS A 136 4.42 14.76 -4.71
N GLN A 137 4.93 15.60 -3.82
CA GLN A 137 5.74 15.13 -2.68
C GLN A 137 4.94 14.16 -1.81
N VAL A 138 5.60 13.10 -1.35
CA VAL A 138 5.05 12.13 -0.40
C VAL A 138 6.00 11.91 0.78
N PRO A 139 5.51 11.57 1.97
CA PRO A 139 6.35 11.29 3.12
C PRO A 139 7.28 10.10 2.86
N ALA A 140 8.44 10.10 3.50
CA ALA A 140 9.27 8.91 3.60
C ALA A 140 8.47 7.76 4.23
N LEU A 141 8.80 6.53 3.88
CA LEU A 141 8.09 5.30 4.24
C LEU A 141 6.73 5.12 3.55
N SER A 142 6.31 6.03 2.65
CA SER A 142 5.21 5.75 1.74
C SER A 142 5.51 4.50 0.93
N MET A 143 4.46 3.76 0.59
CA MET A 143 4.58 2.51 -0.14
C MET A 143 3.83 2.61 -1.46
N ILE A 144 4.39 2.00 -2.49
CA ILE A 144 3.77 1.89 -3.80
C ILE A 144 3.28 0.45 -3.95
N ARG A 145 2.01 0.29 -4.29
CA ARG A 145 1.35 -1.01 -4.38
C ARG A 145 0.58 -1.16 -5.68
N ARG A 146 0.26 -2.39 -6.04
CA ARG A 146 -0.67 -2.71 -7.12
C ARG A 146 -1.73 -3.71 -6.66
N SER A 147 -2.88 -3.68 -7.30
CA SER A 147 -3.85 -4.76 -7.18
C SER A 147 -3.31 -6.03 -7.86
N VAL A 148 -3.63 -7.19 -7.31
CA VAL A 148 -3.28 -8.51 -7.87
C VAL A 148 -4.59 -9.18 -8.27
N ASP A 149 -4.76 -9.41 -9.57
CA ASP A 149 -5.89 -10.18 -10.05
C ASP A 149 -5.70 -11.66 -9.68
N LEU A 150 -6.57 -12.17 -8.82
CA LEU A 150 -6.56 -13.58 -8.41
C LEU A 150 -7.19 -14.50 -9.44
N SER A 151 -7.82 -13.96 -10.50
CA SER A 151 -8.44 -14.74 -11.58
C SER A 151 -7.43 -15.26 -12.61
N ALA A 152 -6.16 -14.85 -12.52
CA ALA A 152 -5.10 -15.22 -13.47
C ALA A 152 -4.26 -16.43 -13.03
N LYS A 153 -4.83 -17.39 -12.29
CA LYS A 153 -4.19 -18.69 -11.98
C LYS A 153 -5.04 -19.85 -12.42
#